data_15e0d52ec7e83cbbc00cf0154cfb73a3
#
_entry.id   15e0d52ec7e83cbbc00cf0154cfb73a3
#
_cell.length_a   1.000
_cell.length_b   1.000
_cell.length_c   1.000
_cell.angle_alpha   90.00
_cell.angle_beta   90.00
_cell.angle_gamma   90.00
#
_symmetry.space_group_name_H-M   'P 1'
#
loop_
_entity.id
_entity.type
_entity.pdbx_description
1 polymer ?
#
loop_
_entity_poly.entity_id
_entity_poly.type
_entity_poly.pdbx_seq_one_letter_code
_entity_poly.pdbx_strand_id
1 'polypeptide(L)' 'MKTIKVKFVDFWKGFDPRNNFLMDILKQRYHIELSESPDYLIFSVFGFTNLNYERCVKIFYTGENL' A
#
# COMPACT_ATOMS: atom_id res chain seq x y z
N MET A 1 -4.06 3.56 -19.31
CA MET A 1 -4.31 2.90 -18.01
C MET A 1 -4.84 3.92 -17.01
N LYS A 2 -5.72 3.48 -16.14
CA LYS A 2 -6.23 4.33 -15.07
C LYS A 2 -5.13 4.62 -14.05
N THR A 3 -5.04 5.86 -13.59
CA THR A 3 -4.13 6.26 -12.51
C THR A 3 -4.83 6.10 -11.18
N ILE A 4 -4.17 5.45 -10.22
CA ILE A 4 -4.67 5.35 -8.85
C ILE A 4 -3.61 5.84 -7.88
N LYS A 5 -4.07 6.41 -6.78
CA LYS A 5 -3.20 6.88 -5.70
C LYS A 5 -3.13 5.83 -4.63
N VAL A 6 -1.91 5.46 -4.26
CA VAL A 6 -1.67 4.36 -3.32
C VAL A 6 -0.66 4.81 -2.26
N LYS A 7 -0.84 4.30 -1.05
CA LYS A 7 0.16 4.47 0.01
C LYS A 7 0.33 3.13 0.73
N PHE A 8 1.59 2.83 1.08
CA PHE A 8 1.95 1.66 1.88
C PHE A 8 2.34 2.12 3.28
N VAL A 9 1.74 1.53 4.31
CA VAL A 9 2.06 1.84 5.70
C VAL A 9 2.15 0.57 6.53
N ASP A 10 2.82 0.66 7.68
CA ASP A 10 2.88 -0.41 8.69
C ASP A 10 3.53 -1.70 8.17
N PHE A 11 4.46 -1.56 7.23
CA PHE A 11 5.27 -2.66 6.73
C PHE A 11 6.54 -2.83 7.57
N TRP A 12 7.29 -3.89 7.28
CA TRP A 12 8.52 -4.19 8.01
C TRP A 12 9.61 -3.16 7.68
N LYS A 13 10.62 -3.11 8.56
CA LYS A 13 11.77 -2.23 8.36
C LYS A 13 12.50 -2.62 7.08
N GLY A 14 12.84 -1.65 6.27
CA GLY A 14 13.50 -1.88 4.98
C GLY A 14 12.56 -2.07 3.82
N PHE A 15 11.26 -2.11 4.06
CA PHE A 15 10.29 -2.17 2.98
C PHE A 15 10.35 -0.89 2.13
N ASP A 16 10.54 -1.05 0.83
CA ASP A 16 10.58 0.07 -0.10
C ASP A 16 9.22 0.22 -0.80
N PRO A 17 8.47 1.30 -0.53
CA PRO A 17 7.15 1.47 -1.13
C PRO A 17 7.20 1.68 -2.65
N ARG A 18 8.36 2.03 -3.20
CA ARG A 18 8.52 2.25 -4.64
C ARG A 18 8.95 1.01 -5.40
N ASN A 19 9.50 0.02 -4.71
CA ASN A 19 10.07 -1.15 -5.34
C ASN A 19 9.77 -2.38 -4.51
N ASN A 20 8.65 -3.01 -4.78
CA ASN A 20 8.21 -4.20 -4.07
C ASN A 20 7.26 -4.99 -4.97
N PHE A 21 7.02 -6.25 -4.59
CA PHE A 21 6.23 -7.14 -5.43
C PHE A 21 4.76 -6.70 -5.56
N LEU A 22 4.20 -6.02 -4.55
CA LEU A 22 2.83 -5.51 -4.63
C LEU A 22 2.75 -4.40 -5.67
N MET A 23 3.74 -3.51 -5.68
CA MET A 23 3.83 -2.46 -6.68
C MET A 23 3.97 -3.06 -8.10
N ASP A 24 4.76 -4.11 -8.24
CA ASP A 24 4.94 -4.78 -9.53
C ASP A 24 3.63 -5.35 -10.06
N ILE A 25 2.83 -5.94 -9.19
CA ILE A 25 1.52 -6.47 -9.55
C ILE A 25 0.57 -5.36 -9.97
N LEU A 26 0.52 -4.29 -9.19
CA LEU A 26 -0.38 -3.17 -9.45
C LEU A 26 -0.05 -2.44 -10.75
N LYS A 27 1.23 -2.29 -11.06
CA LYS A 27 1.68 -1.63 -12.29
C LYS A 27 1.29 -2.35 -13.56
N GLN A 28 0.91 -3.60 -13.48
CA GLN A 28 0.46 -4.36 -14.65
C GLN A 28 -0.90 -3.87 -15.16
N ARG A 29 -1.70 -3.23 -14.30
CA ARG A 29 -3.07 -2.81 -14.65
C ARG A 29 -3.34 -1.33 -14.45
N TYR A 30 -2.50 -0.66 -13.66
CA TYR A 30 -2.72 0.73 -13.28
C TYR A 30 -1.44 1.54 -13.39
N HIS A 31 -1.62 2.83 -13.61
CA HIS A 31 -0.54 3.78 -13.41
C HIS A 31 -0.58 4.19 -11.92
N ILE A 32 0.48 3.88 -11.18
CA ILE A 32 0.49 4.05 -9.72
C ILE A 32 1.17 5.36 -9.34
N GLU A 33 0.46 6.16 -8.55
CA GLU A 33 1.00 7.36 -7.93
C GLU A 33 1.04 7.17 -6.43
N LEU A 34 2.23 7.29 -5.82
CA LEU A 34 2.35 7.25 -4.36
C LEU A 34 1.92 8.60 -3.81
N SER A 35 1.00 8.59 -2.84
CA SER A 35 0.37 9.81 -2.36
C SER A 35 0.10 9.76 -0.86
N GLU A 36 0.20 10.92 -0.21
CA GLU A 36 -0.22 11.06 1.19
C GLU A 36 -1.74 11.10 1.33
N SER A 37 -2.45 11.30 0.21
CA SER A 37 -3.92 11.25 0.17
C SER A 37 -4.35 10.14 -0.77
N PRO A 38 -4.17 8.88 -0.39
CA PRO A 38 -4.38 7.75 -1.28
C PRO A 38 -5.85 7.43 -1.50
N ASP A 39 -6.14 6.82 -2.66
CA ASP A 39 -7.42 6.16 -2.90
C ASP A 39 -7.42 4.78 -2.24
N TYR A 40 -6.25 4.14 -2.22
CA TYR A 40 -6.05 2.80 -1.64
C TYR A 40 -4.87 2.82 -0.69
N LEU A 41 -5.11 2.39 0.54
CA LEU A 41 -4.07 2.24 1.55
C LEU A 41 -3.78 0.76 1.74
N ILE A 42 -2.54 0.37 1.49
CA ILE A 42 -2.10 -1.02 1.70
C ILE A 42 -1.27 -1.04 2.98
N PHE A 43 -1.68 -1.85 3.95
CA PHE A 43 -1.04 -1.85 5.26
C PHE A 43 -0.77 -3.28 5.75
N SER A 44 0.16 -3.39 6.68
CA SER A 44 0.55 -4.67 7.25
C SER A 44 0.53 -4.60 8.78
N VAL A 45 1.18 -5.55 9.44
CA VAL A 45 1.06 -5.75 10.88
C VAL A 45 2.06 -4.99 11.75
N PHE A 46 2.97 -4.24 11.13
CA PHE A 46 4.13 -3.68 11.85
C PHE A 46 3.91 -2.28 12.42
N GLY A 47 2.68 -1.84 12.56
CA GLY A 47 2.39 -0.53 13.12
C GLY A 47 0.91 -0.21 13.12
N PHE A 48 0.59 1.03 13.44
CA PHE A 48 -0.78 1.52 13.57
C PHE A 48 -1.06 2.77 12.73
N THR A 49 -0.17 3.10 11.82
CA THR A 49 -0.32 4.29 10.98
C THR A 49 -1.59 4.24 10.15
N ASN A 50 -2.03 3.03 9.78
CA ASN A 50 -3.26 2.86 8.99
C ASN A 50 -4.49 3.46 9.69
N LEU A 51 -4.48 3.58 11.01
CA LEU A 51 -5.60 4.14 11.78
C LEU A 51 -5.79 5.65 11.54
N ASN A 52 -4.78 6.33 10.99
CA ASN A 52 -4.86 7.75 10.68
C ASN A 52 -5.55 8.01 9.34
N TYR A 53 -5.87 6.96 8.58
CA TYR A 53 -6.50 7.07 7.25
C TYR A 53 -7.93 6.54 7.32
N GLU A 54 -8.90 7.39 6.98
CA GLU A 54 -10.31 7.03 7.11
C GLU A 54 -11.09 7.09 5.81
N ARG A 55 -10.60 7.81 4.80
CA ARG A 55 -11.35 8.09 3.58
C ARG A 55 -10.82 7.36 2.35
N CYS A 56 -10.22 6.21 2.57
CA CYS A 56 -9.68 5.42 1.48
C CYS A 56 -10.03 3.95 1.68
N VAL A 57 -9.91 3.18 0.61
CA VAL A 57 -10.05 1.74 0.71
C VAL A 57 -8.80 1.19 1.35
N LYS A 58 -8.96 0.43 2.43
CA LYS A 58 -7.84 -0.16 3.16
C LYS A 58 -7.69 -1.62 2.78
N ILE A 59 -6.47 -2.02 2.41
CA ILE A 59 -6.15 -3.38 2.01
C ILE A 59 -5.07 -3.91 2.95
N PHE A 60 -5.40 -4.97 3.66
CA PHE A 60 -4.45 -5.60 4.58
C PHE A 60 -3.64 -6.67 3.87
N TYR A 61 -2.33 -6.64 4.08
CA TYR A 61 -1.42 -7.64 3.55
C TYR A 61 -0.53 -8.18 4.66
N THR A 62 -0.40 -9.50 4.73
CA THR A 62 0.58 -10.16 5.59
C THR A 62 1.28 -11.25 4.80
N GLY A 63 2.60 -11.31 4.94
CA GLY A 63 3.41 -12.36 4.33
C GLY A 63 3.57 -13.59 5.21
N GLU A 64 2.90 -13.62 6.37
CA GLU A 64 2.98 -14.76 7.26
C GLU A 64 2.13 -15.91 6.75
N ASN A 65 2.69 -17.11 6.82
CA ASN A 65 1.94 -18.33 6.61
C ASN A 65 1.20 -18.67 7.90
N LEU A 66 -0.09 -18.53 7.85
CA LEU A 66 -0.94 -18.89 8.98
C LEU A 66 -1.51 -20.28 8.79
#